data_0e837fb281806b771de9fb4d9775c17d
#
_entry.id   0e837fb281806b771de9fb4d9775c17d
#
_cell.length_a   1.000
_cell.length_b   1.000
_cell.length_c   1.000
_cell.angle_alpha   90.00
_cell.angle_beta   90.00
_cell.angle_gamma   90.00
#
_symmetry.space_group_name_H-M   'P 1'
#
loop_
_entity.id
_entity.type
_entity.pdbx_description
1 polymer ?
#
loop_
_entity_poly.entity_id
_entity_poly.type
_entity_poly.pdbx_seq_one_letter_code
_entity_poly.pdbx_strand_id
1 'polypeptide(L)'
;KSWSKKLDVLTLSATPIPRTLHMSLTGVRDMVAMTQPPANRHAIQTYVTEYDDTIVKDAILHEKARGGQTYFIYNRIESIRAMEAHLRDILPSDVTIAVAYGQMDGRTLEKIMVDFFEKKYDVLLCTTIIENGVDQPNANTMLVYDADKLGLSQIYQMRGRVGRSEKIARAW
;
A
#
# COMPACT_ATOMS: atom_id res chain seq x y z
N LYS A 1 -25.30 16.65 5.47
CA LYS A 1 -26.32 16.03 6.38
C LYS A 1 -27.76 16.10 5.85
N SER A 2 -28.14 17.07 5.02
CA SER A 2 -29.51 17.19 4.44
C SER A 2 -29.81 16.22 3.28
N TRP A 3 -28.80 15.70 2.63
CA TRP A 3 -28.92 14.82 1.44
C TRP A 3 -29.36 13.39 1.79
N SER A 4 -29.01 12.90 2.99
CA SER A 4 -29.29 11.51 3.39
C SER A 4 -30.75 11.18 3.61
N LYS A 5 -31.66 12.16 3.62
CA LYS A 5 -33.10 11.95 3.77
C LYS A 5 -33.85 11.70 2.44
N LYS A 6 -33.18 11.90 1.30
CA LYS A 6 -33.80 11.83 -0.04
C LYS A 6 -33.07 10.89 -1.01
N LEU A 7 -31.97 10.27 -0.59
CA LEU A 7 -31.12 9.42 -1.44
C LEU A 7 -30.79 8.14 -0.72
N ASP A 8 -30.76 7.03 -1.46
CA ASP A 8 -30.17 5.78 -1.00
C ASP A 8 -28.66 5.95 -0.93
N VAL A 9 -28.07 5.66 0.23
CA VAL A 9 -26.61 5.87 0.47
C VAL A 9 -25.98 4.54 0.81
N LEU A 10 -25.12 4.03 -0.09
CA LEU A 10 -24.25 2.90 0.16
C LEU A 10 -22.89 3.40 0.62
N THR A 11 -22.42 2.86 1.75
CA THR A 11 -21.07 3.12 2.28
C THR A 11 -20.30 1.82 2.29
N LEU A 12 -19.13 1.81 1.66
CA LEU A 12 -18.22 0.66 1.62
C LEU A 12 -16.96 0.99 2.43
N SER A 13 -16.49 0.03 3.21
CA SER A 13 -15.24 0.16 3.96
C SER A 13 -14.51 -1.17 3.99
N ALA A 14 -13.21 -1.15 3.74
CA ALA A 14 -12.34 -2.33 3.86
C ALA A 14 -11.92 -2.60 5.31
N THR A 15 -12.07 -1.61 6.19
CA THR A 15 -11.73 -1.70 7.61
C THR A 15 -12.89 -1.24 8.47
N PRO A 16 -13.12 -1.85 9.66
CA PRO A 16 -14.16 -1.38 10.57
C PRO A 16 -13.84 0.04 11.02
N ILE A 17 -14.59 1.02 10.51
CA ILE A 17 -14.49 2.41 10.97
C ILE A 17 -15.42 2.53 12.18
N PRO A 18 -14.92 2.92 13.37
CA PRO A 18 -15.72 2.94 14.61
C PRO A 18 -17.06 3.65 14.46
N ARG A 19 -17.09 4.78 13.74
CA ARG A 19 -18.31 5.54 13.50
C ARG A 19 -19.33 4.79 12.62
N THR A 20 -18.88 4.15 11.54
CA THR A 20 -19.77 3.41 10.63
C THR A 20 -20.29 2.14 11.31
N LEU A 21 -19.44 1.45 12.05
CA LEU A 21 -19.78 0.29 12.84
C LEU A 21 -20.78 0.66 13.95
N HIS A 22 -20.56 1.77 14.65
CA HIS A 22 -21.48 2.27 15.68
C HIS A 22 -22.87 2.58 15.11
N MET A 23 -22.95 3.24 13.96
CA MET A 23 -24.21 3.53 13.28
C MET A 23 -24.96 2.28 12.84
N SER A 24 -24.26 1.21 12.54
CA SER A 24 -24.83 -0.10 12.20
C SER A 24 -25.33 -0.83 13.46
N LEU A 25 -24.54 -0.88 14.50
CA LEU A 25 -24.90 -1.51 15.78
C LEU A 25 -26.09 -0.82 16.47
N THR A 26 -26.27 0.48 16.24
CA THR A 26 -27.43 1.24 16.74
C THR A 26 -28.68 1.14 15.86
N GLY A 27 -28.66 0.31 14.81
CA GLY A 27 -29.80 0.12 13.91
C GLY A 27 -30.10 1.30 12.98
N VAL A 28 -29.21 2.29 12.90
CA VAL A 28 -29.38 3.47 12.03
C VAL A 28 -29.12 3.13 10.56
N ARG A 29 -28.37 2.04 10.29
CA ARG A 29 -28.04 1.54 8.95
C ARG A 29 -27.96 0.03 8.96
N ASP A 30 -28.44 -0.59 7.90
CA ASP A 30 -28.19 -2.01 7.62
C ASP A 30 -26.72 -2.23 7.27
N MET A 31 -26.16 -3.36 7.71
CA MET A 31 -24.78 -3.73 7.44
C MET A 31 -24.71 -5.13 6.86
N VAL A 32 -23.96 -5.28 5.79
CA VAL A 32 -23.61 -6.58 5.22
C VAL A 32 -22.10 -6.77 5.29
N ALA A 33 -21.66 -7.84 5.91
CA ALA A 33 -20.25 -8.22 5.95
C ALA A 33 -19.93 -9.11 4.74
N MET A 34 -19.00 -8.68 3.91
CA MET A 34 -18.46 -9.48 2.81
C MET A 34 -17.35 -10.38 3.34
N THR A 35 -17.65 -11.62 3.64
CA THR A 35 -16.71 -12.56 4.30
C THR A 35 -16.00 -13.50 3.33
N GLN A 36 -16.45 -13.57 2.08
CA GLN A 36 -15.83 -14.44 1.08
C GLN A 36 -14.84 -13.63 0.22
N PRO A 37 -13.55 -14.01 0.19
CA PRO A 37 -12.60 -13.40 -0.73
C PRO A 37 -12.91 -13.81 -2.18
N PRO A 38 -12.49 -13.00 -3.18
CA PRO A 38 -12.55 -13.42 -4.58
C PRO A 38 -11.80 -14.74 -4.80
N ALA A 39 -12.28 -15.56 -5.74
CA ALA A 39 -11.57 -16.76 -6.17
C ALA A 39 -10.14 -16.37 -6.65
N ASN A 40 -9.15 -17.21 -6.35
CA ASN A 40 -7.73 -17.03 -6.70
C ASN A 40 -6.96 -15.94 -5.91
N ARG A 41 -7.48 -15.46 -4.79
CA ARG A 41 -6.74 -14.54 -3.92
C ARG A 41 -6.01 -15.33 -2.83
N HIS A 42 -4.67 -15.32 -2.88
CA HIS A 42 -3.83 -15.87 -1.82
C HIS A 42 -3.75 -14.94 -0.62
N ALA A 43 -3.64 -15.53 0.57
CA ALA A 43 -3.38 -14.75 1.77
C ALA A 43 -2.00 -14.06 1.67
N ILE A 44 -1.94 -12.79 2.09
CA ILE A 44 -0.68 -12.04 2.11
C ILE A 44 0.16 -12.56 3.28
N GLN A 45 1.36 -13.04 2.96
CA GLN A 45 2.35 -13.42 3.98
C GLN A 45 2.86 -12.16 4.65
N THR A 46 2.59 -12.02 5.94
CA THR A 46 2.95 -10.82 6.70
C THR A 46 4.00 -11.18 7.75
N TYR A 47 5.08 -10.40 7.77
CA TYR A 47 6.19 -10.53 8.70
C TYR A 47 6.32 -9.24 9.51
N VAL A 48 6.74 -9.37 10.76
CA VAL A 48 7.08 -8.23 11.63
C VAL A 48 8.51 -8.48 12.13
N THR A 49 9.41 -7.57 11.82
CA THR A 49 10.82 -7.69 12.17
C THR A 49 11.41 -6.31 12.45
N GLU A 50 12.56 -6.26 13.05
CA GLU A 50 13.38 -5.05 13.08
C GLU A 50 13.86 -4.72 11.67
N TYR A 51 14.19 -3.44 11.44
CA TYR A 51 14.74 -3.01 10.17
C TYR A 51 16.11 -3.65 9.92
N ASP A 52 16.28 -4.25 8.75
CA ASP A 52 17.52 -4.88 8.32
C ASP A 52 17.69 -4.68 6.80
N ASP A 53 18.82 -4.10 6.40
CA ASP A 53 19.15 -3.85 5.00
C ASP A 53 19.19 -5.13 4.16
N THR A 54 19.58 -6.25 4.75
CA THR A 54 19.61 -7.55 4.06
C THR A 54 18.21 -8.01 3.73
N ILE A 55 17.27 -7.90 4.68
CA ILE A 55 15.85 -8.25 4.46
C ILE A 55 15.24 -7.37 3.39
N VAL A 56 15.49 -6.06 3.46
CA VAL A 56 15.00 -5.09 2.46
C VAL A 56 15.52 -5.43 1.08
N LYS A 57 16.83 -5.64 0.95
CA LYS A 57 17.48 -6.00 -0.31
C LYS A 57 16.92 -7.30 -0.88
N ASP A 58 16.87 -8.35 -0.07
CA ASP A 58 16.40 -9.67 -0.50
C ASP A 58 14.93 -9.63 -0.93
N ALA A 59 14.07 -8.91 -0.22
CA ALA A 59 12.66 -8.76 -0.56
C ALA A 59 12.48 -8.07 -1.92
N ILE A 60 13.21 -6.97 -2.17
CA ILE A 60 13.14 -6.21 -3.42
C ILE A 60 13.70 -7.05 -4.58
N LEU A 61 14.86 -7.68 -4.41
CA LEU A 61 15.46 -8.49 -5.47
C LEU A 61 14.64 -9.73 -5.80
N HIS A 62 14.06 -10.38 -4.79
CA HIS A 62 13.14 -11.49 -5.02
C HIS A 62 11.90 -11.06 -5.83
N GLU A 63 11.33 -9.89 -5.50
CA GLU A 63 10.18 -9.37 -6.25
C GLU A 63 10.55 -9.02 -7.70
N LYS A 64 11.68 -8.34 -7.90
CA LYS A 64 12.22 -8.00 -9.23
C LYS A 64 12.46 -9.25 -10.07
N ALA A 65 13.10 -10.29 -9.49
CA ALA A 65 13.42 -11.54 -10.18
C ALA A 65 12.18 -12.27 -10.72
N ARG A 66 11.03 -12.13 -10.05
CA ARG A 66 9.76 -12.70 -10.54
C ARG A 66 8.93 -11.73 -11.41
N GLY A 67 9.52 -10.58 -11.79
CA GLY A 67 8.89 -9.57 -12.65
C GLY A 67 7.78 -8.77 -11.97
N GLY A 68 7.83 -8.68 -10.63
CA GLY A 68 6.93 -7.87 -9.83
C GLY A 68 7.57 -6.54 -9.41
N GLN A 69 6.83 -5.77 -8.63
CA GLN A 69 7.23 -4.46 -8.13
C GLN A 69 7.02 -4.39 -6.61
N THR A 70 7.75 -3.48 -5.97
CA THR A 70 7.74 -3.31 -4.51
C THR A 70 7.26 -1.92 -4.12
N TYR A 71 6.32 -1.87 -3.17
CA TYR A 71 6.06 -0.65 -2.40
C TYR A 71 6.98 -0.59 -1.20
N PHE A 72 7.69 0.54 -1.04
CA PHE A 72 8.43 0.86 0.18
C PHE A 72 7.77 2.06 0.85
N ILE A 73 7.08 1.82 1.96
CA ILE A 73 6.35 2.85 2.70
C ILE A 73 7.29 3.48 3.72
N TYR A 74 7.50 4.78 3.56
CA TYR A 74 8.35 5.59 4.43
C TYR A 74 7.66 6.92 4.74
N ASN A 75 7.07 7.01 5.92
CA ASN A 75 6.17 8.13 6.25
C ASN A 75 6.89 9.33 6.88
N ARG A 76 8.09 9.68 6.38
CA ARG A 76 8.89 10.84 6.84
C ARG A 76 9.36 11.63 5.62
N ILE A 77 8.60 12.65 5.23
CA ILE A 77 8.86 13.42 4.01
C ILE A 77 10.22 14.11 4.06
N GLU A 78 10.60 14.66 5.21
CA GLU A 78 11.85 15.42 5.39
C GLU A 78 13.10 14.58 5.08
N SER A 79 13.05 13.28 5.32
CA SER A 79 14.18 12.36 5.12
C SER A 79 13.97 11.34 4.01
N ILE A 80 12.89 11.44 3.22
CA ILE A 80 12.60 10.46 2.15
C ILE A 80 13.70 10.40 1.10
N ARG A 81 14.37 11.51 0.82
CA ARG A 81 15.51 11.55 -0.11
C ARG A 81 16.76 10.89 0.47
N ALA A 82 16.97 10.98 1.79
CA ALA A 82 18.04 10.24 2.44
C ALA A 82 17.78 8.73 2.41
N MET A 83 16.53 8.30 2.60
CA MET A 83 16.14 6.91 2.44
C MET A 83 16.30 6.44 0.99
N GLU A 84 15.96 7.25 0.00
CA GLU A 84 16.22 6.94 -1.41
C GLU A 84 17.71 6.69 -1.66
N ALA A 85 18.59 7.58 -1.18
CA ALA A 85 20.03 7.43 -1.32
C ALA A 85 20.52 6.14 -0.65
N HIS A 86 20.05 5.87 0.58
CA HIS A 86 20.38 4.64 1.29
C HIS A 86 19.95 3.38 0.52
N LEU A 87 18.73 3.36 -0.02
CA LEU A 87 18.27 2.23 -0.84
C LEU A 87 19.13 2.05 -2.10
N ARG A 88 19.57 3.15 -2.73
CA ARG A 88 20.48 3.07 -3.89
C ARG A 88 21.86 2.52 -3.54
N ASP A 89 22.32 2.75 -2.31
CA ASP A 89 23.61 2.23 -1.83
C ASP A 89 23.57 0.73 -1.57
N ILE A 90 22.45 0.23 -1.02
CA ILE A 90 22.32 -1.21 -0.68
C ILE A 90 21.84 -2.08 -1.84
N LEU A 91 21.16 -1.49 -2.85
CA LEU A 91 20.60 -2.21 -3.99
C LEU A 91 21.54 -2.16 -5.20
N PRO A 92 21.51 -3.18 -6.07
CA PRO A 92 22.21 -3.13 -7.35
C PRO A 92 21.76 -1.95 -8.21
N SER A 93 22.67 -1.43 -9.03
CA SER A 93 22.44 -0.25 -9.89
C SER A 93 21.35 -0.41 -10.96
N ASP A 94 20.98 -1.65 -11.26
CA ASP A 94 19.90 -1.98 -12.19
C ASP A 94 18.50 -1.96 -11.55
N VAL A 95 18.40 -1.74 -10.23
CA VAL A 95 17.12 -1.55 -9.54
C VAL A 95 16.69 -0.09 -9.67
N THR A 96 15.54 0.11 -10.30
CA THR A 96 14.98 1.44 -10.53
C THR A 96 14.03 1.86 -9.40
N ILE A 97 14.26 3.05 -8.84
CA ILE A 97 13.48 3.57 -7.70
C ILE A 97 12.81 4.88 -8.10
N ALA A 98 11.50 4.96 -7.88
CA ALA A 98 10.75 6.21 -7.91
C ALA A 98 10.39 6.67 -6.49
N VAL A 99 10.28 7.98 -6.29
CA VAL A 99 9.88 8.58 -5.01
C VAL A 99 8.59 9.35 -5.18
N ALA A 100 7.58 9.08 -4.34
CA ALA A 100 6.28 9.72 -4.41
C ALA A 100 5.74 10.07 -3.01
N TYR A 101 5.28 11.30 -2.82
CA TYR A 101 4.65 11.77 -1.59
C TYR A 101 3.61 12.86 -1.85
N GLY A 102 2.65 13.01 -0.95
CA GLY A 102 1.45 13.80 -1.15
C GLY A 102 1.64 15.31 -1.33
N GLN A 103 2.81 15.85 -0.96
CA GLN A 103 3.15 17.28 -1.12
C GLN A 103 3.81 17.58 -2.48
N MET A 104 4.00 16.57 -3.33
CA MET A 104 4.51 16.81 -4.70
C MET A 104 3.45 17.50 -5.55
N ASP A 105 3.92 18.22 -6.57
CA ASP A 105 3.04 18.72 -7.61
C ASP A 105 2.23 17.59 -8.25
N GLY A 106 0.92 17.81 -8.43
CA GLY A 106 -0.01 16.79 -8.87
C GLY A 106 0.36 16.14 -10.21
N ARG A 107 0.87 16.91 -11.17
CA ARG A 107 1.29 16.39 -12.48
C ARG A 107 2.52 15.50 -12.37
N THR A 108 3.47 15.88 -11.52
CA THR A 108 4.68 15.10 -11.25
C THR A 108 4.30 13.78 -10.54
N LEU A 109 3.43 13.84 -9.54
CA LEU A 109 2.95 12.66 -8.84
C LEU A 109 2.21 11.71 -9.79
N GLU A 110 1.29 12.23 -10.60
CA GLU A 110 0.56 11.44 -11.60
C GLU A 110 1.49 10.74 -12.57
N LYS A 111 2.49 11.48 -13.11
CA LYS A 111 3.49 10.91 -14.01
C LYS A 111 4.27 9.76 -13.35
N ILE A 112 4.74 9.94 -12.11
CA ILE A 112 5.47 8.90 -11.38
C ILE A 112 4.58 7.67 -11.20
N MET A 113 3.32 7.85 -10.85
CA MET A 113 2.38 6.75 -10.69
C MET A 113 2.12 6.00 -12.00
N VAL A 114 1.93 6.73 -13.11
CA VAL A 114 1.79 6.12 -14.45
C VAL A 114 3.05 5.34 -14.84
N ASP A 115 4.23 5.94 -14.68
CA ASP A 115 5.51 5.29 -14.98
C ASP A 115 5.73 4.03 -14.11
N PHE A 116 5.27 4.05 -12.86
CA PHE A 116 5.29 2.86 -12.00
C PHE A 116 4.30 1.80 -12.49
N PHE A 117 3.09 2.17 -12.90
CA PHE A 117 2.13 1.23 -13.50
C PHE A 117 2.66 0.58 -14.78
N GLU A 118 3.40 1.34 -15.60
CA GLU A 118 4.04 0.87 -16.81
C GLU A 118 5.33 0.07 -16.56
N LYS A 119 5.65 -0.26 -15.29
CA LYS A 119 6.83 -1.02 -14.86
C LYS A 119 8.18 -0.37 -15.21
N LYS A 120 8.23 0.95 -15.32
CA LYS A 120 9.49 1.68 -15.50
C LYS A 120 10.32 1.73 -14.21
N TYR A 121 9.69 1.44 -13.08
CA TYR A 121 10.32 1.40 -11.77
C TYR A 121 10.06 0.07 -11.06
N ASP A 122 11.07 -0.48 -10.43
CA ASP A 122 10.99 -1.71 -9.63
C ASP A 122 10.45 -1.43 -8.21
N VAL A 123 10.79 -0.26 -7.68
CA VAL A 123 10.43 0.17 -6.33
C VAL A 123 9.75 1.53 -6.35
N LEU A 124 8.63 1.65 -5.66
CA LEU A 124 8.01 2.93 -5.32
C LEU A 124 8.25 3.22 -3.84
N LEU A 125 9.21 4.11 -3.54
CA LEU A 125 9.42 4.68 -2.22
C LEU A 125 8.40 5.79 -1.99
N CYS A 126 7.46 5.60 -1.09
CA CYS A 126 6.37 6.54 -0.93
C CYS A 126 5.88 6.67 0.52
N THR A 127 5.16 7.75 0.78
CA THR A 127 4.36 7.88 2.01
C THR A 127 3.06 7.09 1.89
N THR A 128 2.14 7.25 2.83
CA THR A 128 0.84 6.54 2.87
C THR A 128 -0.12 6.91 1.71
N ILE A 129 0.36 7.62 0.68
CA ILE A 129 -0.48 8.04 -0.48
C ILE A 129 -1.17 6.87 -1.20
N ILE A 130 -0.59 5.67 -1.13
CA ILE A 130 -1.13 4.49 -1.79
C ILE A 130 -2.42 3.96 -1.15
N GLU A 131 -2.77 4.40 0.06
CA GLU A 131 -4.04 4.01 0.70
C GLU A 131 -5.26 4.48 -0.09
N ASN A 132 -5.12 5.52 -0.92
CA ASN A 132 -6.18 6.16 -1.67
C ASN A 132 -6.35 5.60 -3.11
N GLY A 133 -6.78 4.34 -3.23
CA GLY A 133 -7.35 3.86 -4.49
C GLY A 133 -6.37 3.39 -5.58
N VAL A 134 -5.07 3.24 -5.27
CA VAL A 134 -4.09 2.71 -6.23
C VAL A 134 -4.29 1.21 -6.42
N ASP A 135 -4.49 0.77 -7.65
CA ASP A 135 -4.60 -0.64 -8.03
C ASP A 135 -3.45 -1.03 -8.96
N GLN A 136 -2.41 -1.69 -8.40
CA GLN A 136 -1.26 -2.18 -9.17
C GLN A 136 -1.10 -3.69 -8.99
N PRO A 137 -1.57 -4.49 -9.97
CA PRO A 137 -1.53 -5.94 -9.88
C PRO A 137 -0.11 -6.53 -9.82
N ASN A 138 0.89 -5.78 -10.31
CA ASN A 138 2.28 -6.25 -10.32
C ASN A 138 3.03 -5.97 -9.01
N ALA A 139 2.48 -5.14 -8.10
CA ALA A 139 3.08 -4.88 -6.81
C ALA A 139 2.65 -5.98 -5.82
N ASN A 140 3.52 -6.95 -5.58
CA ASN A 140 3.25 -8.07 -4.68
C ASN A 140 4.12 -8.08 -3.43
N THR A 141 5.03 -7.12 -3.29
CA THR A 141 5.84 -6.93 -2.10
C THR A 141 5.61 -5.54 -1.52
N MET A 142 5.43 -5.48 -0.21
CA MET A 142 5.30 -4.24 0.55
C MET A 142 6.25 -4.26 1.74
N LEU A 143 7.06 -3.22 1.86
CA LEU A 143 7.93 -2.94 3.00
C LEU A 143 7.39 -1.70 3.71
N VAL A 144 7.17 -1.79 5.01
CA VAL A 144 6.62 -0.69 5.81
C VAL A 144 7.63 -0.32 6.89
N TYR A 145 8.32 0.80 6.71
CA TYR A 145 9.28 1.31 7.68
C TYR A 145 8.55 1.97 8.86
N ASP A 146 8.98 1.68 10.09
CA ASP A 146 8.35 2.19 11.33
C ASP A 146 6.83 1.91 11.38
N ALA A 147 6.43 0.68 11.11
CA ALA A 147 5.02 0.28 11.08
C ALA A 147 4.30 0.54 12.43
N ASP A 148 5.03 0.54 13.54
CA ASP A 148 4.54 0.87 14.88
C ASP A 148 4.01 2.31 15.02
N LYS A 149 4.46 3.21 14.13
CA LYS A 149 4.01 4.62 14.08
C LYS A 149 2.75 4.83 13.23
N LEU A 150 2.27 3.79 12.58
CA LEU A 150 1.07 3.83 11.75
C LEU A 150 -0.13 3.25 12.50
N GLY A 151 -1.32 3.79 12.20
CA GLY A 151 -2.55 3.22 12.71
C GLY A 151 -2.83 1.85 12.10
N LEU A 152 -3.33 0.91 12.90
CA LEU A 152 -3.66 -0.45 12.46
C LEU A 152 -4.56 -0.46 11.21
N SER A 153 -5.54 0.43 11.15
CA SER A 153 -6.42 0.62 9.99
C SER A 153 -5.65 0.99 8.73
N GLN A 154 -4.65 1.88 8.83
CA GLN A 154 -3.80 2.27 7.71
C GLN A 154 -2.95 1.09 7.22
N ILE A 155 -2.33 0.34 8.14
CA ILE A 155 -1.56 -0.85 7.81
C ILE A 155 -2.42 -1.87 7.05
N TYR A 156 -3.64 -2.13 7.50
CA TYR A 156 -4.57 -3.02 6.83
C TYR A 156 -4.96 -2.53 5.43
N GLN A 157 -5.22 -1.23 5.26
CA GLN A 157 -5.57 -0.65 3.96
C GLN A 157 -4.39 -0.73 2.98
N MET A 158 -3.18 -0.39 3.43
CA MET A 158 -1.97 -0.49 2.61
C MET A 158 -1.67 -1.95 2.25
N ARG A 159 -1.70 -2.86 3.22
CA ARG A 159 -1.53 -4.29 2.96
C ARG A 159 -2.51 -4.81 1.90
N GLY A 160 -3.73 -4.31 1.87
CA GLY A 160 -4.73 -4.61 0.86
C GLY A 160 -4.39 -4.12 -0.55
N ARG A 161 -3.31 -3.36 -0.73
CA ARG A 161 -2.83 -2.89 -2.05
C ARG A 161 -1.90 -3.87 -2.75
N VAL A 162 -1.38 -4.86 -2.06
CA VAL A 162 -0.61 -5.97 -2.65
C VAL A 162 -1.46 -7.24 -2.69
N GLY A 163 -1.01 -8.24 -3.47
CA GLY A 163 -1.71 -9.53 -3.59
C GLY A 163 -2.97 -9.45 -4.45
N ARG A 164 -2.92 -8.66 -5.51
CA ARG A 164 -4.00 -8.53 -6.50
C ARG A 164 -3.74 -9.32 -7.78
N SER A 165 -2.74 -10.20 -7.74
CA SER A 165 -2.39 -11.14 -8.79
C SER A 165 -2.40 -12.57 -8.25
N GLU A 166 -2.14 -13.55 -9.10
CA GLU A 166 -1.98 -14.97 -8.70
C GLU A 166 -0.69 -15.24 -7.91
N LYS A 167 0.21 -14.25 -7.84
CA LYS A 167 1.48 -14.38 -7.11
C LYS A 167 1.25 -14.18 -5.61
N ILE A 168 1.92 -14.99 -4.79
CA ILE A 168 1.91 -14.80 -3.34
C ILE A 168 2.51 -13.45 -3.00
N ALA A 169 1.73 -12.60 -2.32
CA ALA A 169 2.20 -11.32 -1.85
C ALA A 169 2.81 -11.41 -0.45
N ARG A 170 3.76 -10.51 -0.19
CA ARG A 170 4.49 -10.42 1.07
C ARG A 170 4.47 -9.00 1.61
N ALA A 171 4.39 -8.86 2.93
CA ALA A 171 4.49 -7.59 3.64
C ALA A 171 5.42 -7.74 4.84
N TRP A 172 6.34 -6.78 5.03
CA TRP A 172 7.25 -6.66 6.16
C TRP A 172 7.07 -5.32 6.86
#